data_9dc68c2dc261a80300b748cbf371cd5e
#
_entry.id   9dc68c2dc261a80300b748cbf371cd5e
#
_cell.length_a   1.000
_cell.length_b   1.000
_cell.length_c   1.000
_cell.angle_alpha   90.00
_cell.angle_beta   90.00
_cell.angle_gamma   90.00
#
_symmetry.space_group_name_H-M   'P 1'
#
loop_
_entity.id
_entity.type
_entity.pdbx_description
1 polymer ?
#
loop_
_entity_poly.entity_id
_entity_poly.type
_entity_poly.pdbx_seq_one_letter_code
_entity_poly.pdbx_strand_id
1 'polypeptide(L)'
;MLRSTFATLALALCIACGTPEPPAEQLFNGTDLTGWRHVGRGEFTVEDGALTTSGGMGLLVYDGKQIGNAVLRVVYRPDAPKSNAGVFIRAPEKPHDPWFAVHKGYEVQIEDGADEFHRTGSIYSLSPAAEFPASEDGWNTMEITLDGQVTRVSVNGRVVNEFDGGQEVPERKRWFEPQRGPRPDSGYIGLQNHDQRSIVRFREVSVRPLAD
;
A
#
# COMPACT_ATOMS: atom_id res chain seq x y z
N MET A 1 -12.83 -26.95 -67.38
CA MET A 1 -11.90 -27.31 -66.33
C MET A 1 -11.55 -26.02 -65.53
N LEU A 2 -12.23 -25.78 -64.40
CA LEU A 2 -11.98 -24.62 -63.55
C LEU A 2 -10.96 -25.02 -62.46
N ARG A 3 -9.82 -24.36 -62.44
CA ARG A 3 -8.82 -24.53 -61.36
C ARG A 3 -9.11 -23.52 -60.25
N SER A 4 -9.55 -24.02 -59.09
CA SER A 4 -9.77 -23.24 -57.90
C SER A 4 -8.46 -23.11 -57.15
N THR A 5 -7.90 -21.90 -57.01
CA THR A 5 -6.72 -21.58 -56.21
C THR A 5 -7.18 -21.19 -54.80
N PHE A 6 -6.90 -22.04 -53.82
CA PHE A 6 -7.08 -21.70 -52.41
C PHE A 6 -5.89 -20.86 -51.95
N ALA A 7 -6.16 -19.62 -51.54
CA ALA A 7 -5.16 -18.78 -50.87
C ALA A 7 -5.22 -19.07 -49.38
N THR A 8 -4.11 -19.62 -48.84
CA THR A 8 -3.94 -19.85 -47.40
C THR A 8 -3.49 -18.55 -46.75
N LEU A 9 -4.37 -17.96 -45.94
CA LEU A 9 -4.06 -16.76 -45.13
C LEU A 9 -3.28 -17.21 -43.87
N ALA A 10 -2.00 -16.95 -43.82
CA ALA A 10 -1.18 -17.18 -42.62
C ALA A 10 -1.44 -16.04 -41.62
N LEU A 11 -2.11 -16.33 -40.50
CA LEU A 11 -2.30 -15.42 -39.40
C LEU A 11 -1.00 -15.38 -38.58
N ALA A 12 -0.22 -14.32 -38.73
CA ALA A 12 0.96 -14.11 -37.90
C ALA A 12 0.51 -13.71 -36.47
N LEU A 13 0.71 -14.60 -35.50
CA LEU A 13 0.49 -14.35 -34.09
C LEU A 13 1.67 -13.52 -33.58
N CYS A 14 1.51 -12.20 -33.45
CA CYS A 14 2.48 -11.35 -32.76
C CYS A 14 2.41 -11.65 -31.25
N ILE A 15 3.31 -12.50 -30.76
CA ILE A 15 3.57 -12.63 -29.32
C ILE A 15 4.31 -11.36 -28.92
N ALA A 16 3.63 -10.46 -28.22
CA ALA A 16 4.27 -9.32 -27.57
C ALA A 16 5.18 -9.89 -26.46
N CYS A 17 6.50 -9.95 -26.72
CA CYS A 17 7.51 -10.16 -25.68
C CYS A 17 7.54 -8.91 -24.79
N GLY A 18 6.69 -8.86 -23.75
CA GLY A 18 6.86 -7.93 -22.66
C GLY A 18 8.18 -8.26 -21.95
N THR A 19 8.98 -7.24 -21.62
CA THR A 19 10.13 -7.41 -20.72
C THR A 19 9.63 -8.06 -19.43
N PRO A 20 10.29 -9.12 -18.93
CA PRO A 20 9.88 -9.74 -17.69
C PRO A 20 9.91 -8.71 -16.55
N GLU A 21 8.84 -8.66 -15.74
CA GLU A 21 8.78 -7.78 -14.59
C GLU A 21 9.94 -8.09 -13.62
N PRO A 22 10.58 -7.06 -13.02
CA PRO A 22 11.61 -7.28 -12.02
C PRO A 22 11.09 -8.15 -10.87
N PRO A 23 11.93 -8.99 -10.26
CA PRO A 23 11.51 -9.79 -9.11
C PRO A 23 11.13 -8.91 -7.92
N ALA A 24 10.12 -9.32 -7.15
CA ALA A 24 9.75 -8.65 -5.91
C ALA A 24 10.77 -8.96 -4.80
N GLU A 25 11.14 -7.92 -4.05
CA GLU A 25 11.95 -8.02 -2.84
C GLU A 25 11.03 -8.12 -1.63
N GLN A 26 11.22 -9.14 -0.79
CA GLN A 26 10.50 -9.27 0.48
C GLN A 26 11.12 -8.33 1.50
N LEU A 27 10.32 -7.41 2.05
CA LEU A 27 10.75 -6.48 3.09
C LEU A 27 10.51 -7.04 4.49
N PHE A 28 9.52 -7.90 4.65
CA PHE A 28 9.29 -8.68 5.87
C PHE A 28 9.66 -10.15 5.62
N ASN A 29 10.51 -10.69 6.49
CA ASN A 29 11.07 -12.05 6.35
C ASN A 29 10.19 -13.17 6.92
N GLY A 30 9.05 -12.83 7.54
CA GLY A 30 8.13 -13.79 8.17
C GLY A 30 8.57 -14.30 9.54
N THR A 31 9.71 -13.89 10.08
CA THR A 31 10.29 -14.48 11.30
C THR A 31 10.60 -13.46 12.39
N ASP A 32 11.06 -12.27 12.04
CA ASP A 32 11.46 -11.24 12.98
C ASP A 32 11.35 -9.83 12.37
N LEU A 33 11.72 -8.81 13.15
CA LEU A 33 11.68 -7.41 12.74
C LEU A 33 12.99 -6.91 12.09
N THR A 34 13.84 -7.80 11.60
CA THR A 34 15.09 -7.41 10.93
C THR A 34 14.80 -6.48 9.75
N GLY A 35 15.46 -5.33 9.71
CA GLY A 35 15.23 -4.28 8.72
C GLY A 35 14.10 -3.30 9.05
N TRP A 36 13.43 -3.49 10.21
CA TRP A 36 12.35 -2.63 10.67
C TRP A 36 12.67 -2.02 12.03
N ARG A 37 12.17 -0.82 12.27
CA ARG A 37 12.34 -0.09 13.53
C ARG A 37 10.99 0.44 14.02
N HIS A 38 10.64 0.09 15.24
CA HIS A 38 9.43 0.60 15.88
C HIS A 38 9.64 1.99 16.48
N VAL A 39 8.66 2.87 16.32
CA VAL A 39 8.56 4.18 16.98
C VAL A 39 7.14 4.41 17.51
N GLY A 40 7.01 5.15 18.60
CA GLY A 40 5.73 5.44 19.22
C GLY A 40 5.33 4.44 20.30
N ARG A 41 4.03 4.33 20.56
CA ARG A 41 3.43 3.44 21.57
C ARG A 41 3.00 2.12 20.92
N GLY A 42 2.59 1.18 21.79
CA GLY A 42 2.21 -0.16 21.36
C GLY A 42 3.42 -0.95 20.86
N GLU A 43 3.17 -2.02 20.16
CA GLU A 43 4.22 -2.91 19.69
C GLU A 43 3.78 -3.63 18.41
N PHE A 44 4.77 -4.19 17.73
CA PHE A 44 4.60 -5.18 16.67
C PHE A 44 5.29 -6.46 17.12
N THR A 45 4.56 -7.55 17.15
CA THR A 45 5.09 -8.90 17.39
C THR A 45 5.05 -9.72 16.11
N VAL A 46 5.82 -10.81 16.05
CA VAL A 46 5.68 -11.79 14.97
C VAL A 46 4.99 -13.01 15.54
N GLU A 47 3.80 -13.33 15.03
CA GLU A 47 2.97 -14.44 15.45
C GLU A 47 2.53 -15.21 14.21
N ASP A 48 2.77 -16.51 14.17
CA ASP A 48 2.40 -17.41 13.05
C ASP A 48 2.86 -16.90 11.68
N GLY A 49 4.06 -16.31 11.61
CA GLY A 49 4.63 -15.77 10.38
C GLY A 49 4.05 -14.43 9.92
N ALA A 50 3.29 -13.74 10.77
CA ALA A 50 2.73 -12.44 10.50
C ALA A 50 3.13 -11.40 11.55
N LEU A 51 3.36 -10.15 11.13
CA LEU A 51 3.42 -9.00 12.02
C LEU A 51 2.04 -8.76 12.61
N THR A 52 1.94 -8.63 13.91
CA THR A 52 0.69 -8.38 14.64
C THR A 52 0.82 -7.08 15.43
N THR A 53 -0.14 -6.16 15.24
CA THR A 53 -0.18 -4.89 15.98
C THR A 53 -0.86 -5.05 17.32
N SER A 54 -0.39 -4.33 18.35
CA SER A 54 -1.08 -4.22 19.63
C SER A 54 -0.71 -2.95 20.41
N GLY A 55 -1.58 -2.49 21.29
CA GLY A 55 -1.26 -1.60 22.39
C GLY A 55 -1.21 -0.10 22.12
N GLY A 56 -1.47 0.42 20.93
CA GLY A 56 -1.64 1.87 20.74
C GLY A 56 -0.89 2.50 19.56
N MET A 57 -0.90 3.83 19.49
CA MET A 57 -0.36 4.57 18.33
C MET A 57 1.15 4.40 18.18
N GLY A 58 1.54 3.62 17.20
CA GLY A 58 2.91 3.32 16.82
C GLY A 58 3.09 3.18 15.33
N LEU A 59 4.34 3.09 14.92
CA LEU A 59 4.72 2.91 13.54
C LEU A 59 5.91 1.96 13.46
N LEU A 60 5.81 0.95 12.61
CA LEU A 60 6.92 0.10 12.23
C LEU A 60 7.50 0.63 10.92
N VAL A 61 8.67 1.28 11.00
CA VAL A 61 9.36 1.94 9.87
C VAL A 61 10.31 0.95 9.21
N TYR A 62 10.27 0.84 7.88
CA TYR A 62 11.28 0.10 7.14
C TYR A 62 12.56 0.94 7.04
N ASP A 63 13.63 0.46 7.65
CA ASP A 63 14.91 1.18 7.77
C ASP A 63 15.87 0.95 6.59
N GLY A 64 15.53 0.05 5.65
CA GLY A 64 16.44 -0.37 4.59
C GLY A 64 16.73 0.73 3.56
N LYS A 65 15.71 1.22 2.89
CA LYS A 65 15.85 2.21 1.80
C LYS A 65 14.57 3.02 1.60
N GLN A 66 14.67 4.13 0.88
CA GLN A 66 13.51 4.82 0.34
C GLN A 66 12.94 4.03 -0.85
N ILE A 67 11.62 4.05 -0.99
CA ILE A 67 10.90 3.43 -2.11
C ILE A 67 10.48 4.55 -3.07
N GLY A 68 10.90 4.42 -4.32
CA GLY A 68 10.51 5.29 -5.43
C GLY A 68 9.42 4.64 -6.29
N ASN A 69 9.57 4.71 -7.63
CA ASN A 69 8.63 4.09 -8.56
C ASN A 69 8.62 2.57 -8.42
N ALA A 70 7.54 2.04 -7.86
CA ALA A 70 7.43 0.64 -7.49
C ALA A 70 5.97 0.23 -7.25
N VAL A 71 5.73 -1.07 -7.20
CA VAL A 71 4.54 -1.66 -6.61
C VAL A 71 4.89 -2.18 -5.22
N LEU A 72 4.32 -1.59 -4.19
CA LEU A 72 4.36 -2.09 -2.82
C LEU A 72 3.15 -3.01 -2.61
N ARG A 73 3.41 -4.27 -2.28
CA ARG A 73 2.37 -5.27 -2.01
C ARG A 73 2.33 -5.57 -0.52
N VAL A 74 1.15 -5.47 0.07
CA VAL A 74 0.89 -5.73 1.49
C VAL A 74 -0.26 -6.72 1.60
N VAL A 75 -0.04 -7.86 2.25
CA VAL A 75 -1.09 -8.82 2.57
C VAL A 75 -1.42 -8.73 4.04
N TYR A 76 -2.63 -8.30 4.35
CA TYR A 76 -3.05 -7.95 5.70
C TYR A 76 -4.40 -8.58 6.07
N ARG A 77 -4.67 -8.69 7.36
CA ARG A 77 -5.93 -9.16 7.92
C ARG A 77 -6.28 -8.35 9.17
N PRO A 78 -7.34 -7.52 9.14
CA PRO A 78 -7.90 -6.92 10.35
C PRO A 78 -8.67 -7.98 11.15
N ASP A 79 -8.60 -7.94 12.49
CA ASP A 79 -9.36 -8.84 13.36
C ASP A 79 -10.85 -8.48 13.44
N ALA A 80 -11.19 -7.23 13.13
CA ALA A 80 -12.55 -6.72 13.07
C ALA A 80 -12.68 -5.66 11.98
N PRO A 81 -13.89 -5.42 11.41
CA PRO A 81 -14.10 -4.41 10.36
C PRO A 81 -13.67 -2.99 10.74
N LYS A 82 -13.67 -2.68 12.05
CA LYS A 82 -13.25 -1.37 12.59
C LYS A 82 -11.81 -1.38 13.12
N SER A 83 -11.05 -2.45 12.91
CA SER A 83 -9.62 -2.42 13.20
C SER A 83 -8.94 -1.45 12.26
N ASN A 84 -8.25 -0.47 12.84
CA ASN A 84 -7.62 0.63 12.14
C ASN A 84 -6.10 0.44 12.10
N ALA A 85 -5.54 0.56 10.92
CA ALA A 85 -4.12 0.59 10.62
C ALA A 85 -3.90 1.35 9.31
N GLY A 86 -2.66 1.41 8.85
CA GLY A 86 -2.33 2.05 7.58
C GLY A 86 -0.96 1.64 7.06
N VAL A 87 -0.75 1.91 5.78
CA VAL A 87 0.55 1.79 5.13
C VAL A 87 1.02 3.20 4.79
N PHE A 88 2.04 3.69 5.50
CA PHE A 88 2.65 4.97 5.18
C PHE A 88 3.62 4.83 4.02
N ILE A 89 3.56 5.80 3.11
CA ILE A 89 4.41 5.90 1.92
C ILE A 89 4.96 7.33 1.80
N ARG A 90 6.03 7.49 1.05
CA ARG A 90 6.62 8.80 0.68
C ARG A 90 6.97 9.70 1.87
N ALA A 91 7.26 9.15 3.05
CA ALA A 91 7.81 9.96 4.14
C ALA A 91 9.20 10.48 3.72
N PRO A 92 9.44 11.82 3.74
CA PRO A 92 10.67 12.41 3.16
C PRO A 92 11.93 12.01 3.95
N GLU A 93 11.77 11.73 5.23
CA GLU A 93 12.82 11.30 6.14
C GLU A 93 12.36 10.08 6.93
N LYS A 94 13.29 9.36 7.58
CA LYS A 94 12.94 8.26 8.48
C LYS A 94 12.07 8.77 9.62
N PRO A 95 10.79 8.35 9.70
CA PRO A 95 9.92 8.79 10.78
C PRO A 95 10.53 8.49 12.15
N HIS A 96 10.61 9.49 13.01
CA HIS A 96 11.08 9.39 14.39
C HIS A 96 9.93 9.28 15.40
N ASP A 97 8.72 9.55 14.96
CA ASP A 97 7.45 9.32 15.66
C ASP A 97 6.32 9.07 14.63
N PRO A 98 5.17 8.51 15.06
CA PRO A 98 4.05 8.23 14.15
C PRO A 98 3.45 9.48 13.50
N TRP A 99 3.38 10.61 14.21
CA TRP A 99 2.80 11.85 13.69
C TRP A 99 3.64 12.48 12.58
N PHE A 100 4.96 12.24 12.58
CA PHE A 100 5.80 12.65 11.46
C PHE A 100 5.32 11.98 10.16
N ALA A 101 5.06 10.67 10.18
CA ALA A 101 4.56 9.95 9.03
C ALA A 101 3.16 10.41 8.60
N VAL A 102 2.24 10.61 9.57
CA VAL A 102 0.90 11.16 9.30
C VAL A 102 0.98 12.51 8.62
N HIS A 103 1.80 13.43 9.11
CA HIS A 103 1.84 14.80 8.60
C HIS A 103 2.65 14.94 7.31
N LYS A 104 3.72 14.17 7.15
CA LYS A 104 4.72 14.36 6.08
C LYS A 104 4.71 13.31 4.99
N GLY A 105 4.18 12.11 5.28
CA GLY A 105 3.92 11.06 4.29
C GLY A 105 2.51 11.11 3.75
N TYR A 106 2.13 10.04 3.05
CA TYR A 106 0.74 9.68 2.77
C TYR A 106 0.44 8.38 3.51
N GLU A 107 -0.75 8.26 4.05
CA GLU A 107 -1.27 7.03 4.63
C GLU A 107 -2.27 6.40 3.67
N VAL A 108 -1.99 5.18 3.23
CA VAL A 108 -2.98 4.32 2.59
C VAL A 108 -3.70 3.58 3.70
N GLN A 109 -4.96 3.92 3.90
CA GLN A 109 -5.74 3.50 5.05
C GLN A 109 -6.12 2.03 5.04
N ILE A 110 -6.26 1.45 6.23
CA ILE A 110 -6.86 0.13 6.50
C ILE A 110 -7.90 0.30 7.60
N GLU A 111 -9.18 0.45 7.23
CA GLU A 111 -10.35 0.48 8.12
C GLU A 111 -11.63 0.25 7.30
N ASP A 112 -12.22 -0.93 7.37
CA ASP A 112 -13.32 -1.30 6.45
C ASP A 112 -14.66 -0.64 6.79
N GLY A 113 -14.83 -0.14 8.01
CA GLY A 113 -16.09 0.44 8.50
C GLY A 113 -16.21 1.97 8.42
N ALA A 114 -15.21 2.65 7.82
CA ALA A 114 -15.17 4.12 7.77
C ALA A 114 -15.83 4.70 6.51
N ASP A 115 -15.95 6.04 6.46
CA ASP A 115 -16.39 6.76 5.26
C ASP A 115 -15.33 6.70 4.15
N GLU A 116 -15.67 7.21 2.96
CA GLU A 116 -14.87 7.09 1.76
C GLU A 116 -13.46 7.71 1.85
N PHE A 117 -13.25 8.74 2.69
CA PHE A 117 -11.95 9.37 2.92
C PHE A 117 -11.11 8.70 4.00
N HIS A 118 -11.70 7.77 4.75
CA HIS A 118 -11.09 7.11 5.90
C HIS A 118 -11.15 5.58 5.81
N ARG A 119 -11.80 5.02 4.77
CA ARG A 119 -11.87 3.56 4.56
C ARG A 119 -10.61 3.01 3.92
N THR A 120 -10.48 1.70 3.97
CA THR A 120 -9.40 0.95 3.32
C THR A 120 -9.19 1.36 1.87
N GLY A 121 -7.94 1.68 1.54
CA GLY A 121 -7.50 2.12 0.21
C GLY A 121 -7.62 3.63 -0.04
N SER A 122 -8.23 4.43 0.85
CA SER A 122 -8.17 5.88 0.75
C SER A 122 -6.74 6.38 1.00
N ILE A 123 -6.39 7.53 0.41
CA ILE A 123 -5.27 8.32 0.94
C ILE A 123 -5.86 9.19 2.05
N TYR A 124 -5.61 8.80 3.28
CA TYR A 124 -6.27 9.31 4.49
C TYR A 124 -6.51 10.82 4.46
N SER A 125 -7.79 11.23 4.54
CA SER A 125 -8.27 12.63 4.48
C SER A 125 -7.88 13.42 3.22
N LEU A 126 -7.31 12.80 2.18
CA LEU A 126 -6.89 13.46 0.94
C LEU A 126 -7.65 12.97 -0.28
N SER A 127 -7.82 11.65 -0.45
CA SER A 127 -8.47 11.05 -1.61
C SER A 127 -9.37 9.90 -1.19
N PRO A 128 -10.64 9.88 -1.66
CA PRO A 128 -11.60 8.85 -1.28
C PRO A 128 -11.31 7.52 -1.96
N ALA A 129 -11.67 6.41 -1.31
CA ALA A 129 -11.61 5.09 -1.91
C ALA A 129 -13.01 4.56 -2.25
N ALA A 130 -13.09 3.81 -3.35
CA ALA A 130 -14.24 2.97 -3.66
C ALA A 130 -14.28 1.73 -2.74
N GLU A 131 -15.42 1.09 -2.64
CA GLU A 131 -15.54 -0.21 -1.96
C GLU A 131 -14.81 -1.30 -2.74
N PHE A 132 -14.35 -2.31 -2.02
CA PHE A 132 -13.66 -3.48 -2.57
C PHE A 132 -14.33 -4.78 -2.10
N PRO A 133 -14.17 -5.90 -2.85
CA PRO A 133 -14.62 -7.20 -2.39
C PRO A 133 -13.69 -7.71 -1.28
N ALA A 134 -14.21 -7.94 -0.08
CA ALA A 134 -13.46 -8.56 1.01
C ALA A 134 -13.11 -10.01 0.64
N SER A 135 -11.97 -10.49 1.13
CA SER A 135 -11.57 -11.89 0.97
C SER A 135 -12.33 -12.81 1.92
N GLU A 136 -12.70 -14.01 1.46
CA GLU A 136 -13.45 -15.00 2.26
C GLU A 136 -12.65 -15.51 3.47
N ASP A 137 -11.31 -15.59 3.36
CA ASP A 137 -10.42 -16.02 4.45
C ASP A 137 -9.96 -14.85 5.36
N GLY A 138 -10.46 -13.65 5.09
CA GLY A 138 -10.14 -12.42 5.80
C GLY A 138 -8.78 -11.82 5.46
N TRP A 139 -7.93 -12.48 4.65
CA TRP A 139 -6.66 -11.93 4.18
C TRP A 139 -6.86 -11.11 2.90
N ASN A 140 -6.63 -9.82 3.01
CA ASN A 140 -6.72 -8.91 1.88
C ASN A 140 -5.34 -8.60 1.31
N THR A 141 -5.29 -8.42 -0.01
CA THR A 141 -4.09 -8.00 -0.72
C THR A 141 -4.26 -6.55 -1.16
N MET A 142 -3.43 -5.67 -0.65
CA MET A 142 -3.31 -4.28 -1.10
C MET A 142 -2.06 -4.14 -1.96
N GLU A 143 -2.22 -3.57 -3.16
CA GLU A 143 -1.11 -3.18 -4.01
C GLU A 143 -1.14 -1.66 -4.18
N ILE A 144 -0.02 -1.02 -3.85
CA ILE A 144 0.16 0.42 -3.92
C ILE A 144 1.20 0.67 -5.01
N THR A 145 0.76 1.13 -6.17
CA THR A 145 1.64 1.52 -7.27
C THR A 145 2.04 2.98 -7.08
N LEU A 146 3.35 3.22 -7.03
CA LEU A 146 3.97 4.53 -6.96
C LEU A 146 4.61 4.81 -8.31
N ASP A 147 4.12 5.83 -9.03
CA ASP A 147 4.62 6.25 -10.34
C ASP A 147 4.66 7.78 -10.44
N GLY A 148 5.86 8.34 -10.34
CA GLY A 148 6.04 9.79 -10.18
C GLY A 148 5.19 10.32 -9.02
N GLN A 149 4.31 11.28 -9.23
CA GLN A 149 3.38 11.81 -8.21
C GLN A 149 2.11 10.96 -8.05
N VAL A 150 1.85 10.04 -8.98
CA VAL A 150 0.64 9.20 -8.93
C VAL A 150 0.81 8.07 -7.93
N THR A 151 -0.21 7.87 -7.11
CA THR A 151 -0.38 6.71 -6.21
C THR A 151 -1.68 6.01 -6.58
N ARG A 152 -1.59 4.79 -7.09
CA ARG A 152 -2.76 3.95 -7.38
C ARG A 152 -2.84 2.84 -6.35
N VAL A 153 -4.01 2.68 -5.75
CA VAL A 153 -4.29 1.62 -4.76
C VAL A 153 -5.27 0.62 -5.34
N SER A 154 -4.91 -0.64 -5.30
CA SER A 154 -5.85 -1.74 -5.52
C SER A 154 -5.96 -2.62 -4.28
N VAL A 155 -7.15 -3.15 -4.04
CA VAL A 155 -7.41 -4.12 -2.98
C VAL A 155 -8.12 -5.33 -3.59
N ASN A 156 -7.56 -6.50 -3.36
CA ASN A 156 -8.03 -7.78 -3.93
C ASN A 156 -8.22 -7.72 -5.46
N GLY A 157 -7.26 -7.07 -6.14
CA GLY A 157 -7.24 -6.92 -7.60
C GLY A 157 -8.17 -5.84 -8.16
N ARG A 158 -8.94 -5.14 -7.32
CA ARG A 158 -9.80 -4.01 -7.74
C ARG A 158 -9.11 -2.69 -7.43
N VAL A 159 -8.94 -1.83 -8.42
CA VAL A 159 -8.50 -0.45 -8.21
C VAL A 159 -9.59 0.30 -7.43
N VAL A 160 -9.22 0.84 -6.27
CA VAL A 160 -10.12 1.56 -5.36
C VAL A 160 -9.80 3.04 -5.26
N ASN A 161 -8.57 3.44 -5.61
CA ASN A 161 -8.13 4.83 -5.55
C ASN A 161 -7.03 5.09 -6.57
N GLU A 162 -7.05 6.28 -7.15
CA GLU A 162 -5.94 6.85 -7.91
C GLU A 162 -5.80 8.30 -7.48
N PHE A 163 -4.64 8.64 -6.96
CA PHE A 163 -4.34 9.94 -6.36
C PHE A 163 -3.09 10.55 -6.98
N ASP A 164 -3.22 11.76 -7.49
CA ASP A 164 -2.08 12.60 -7.89
C ASP A 164 -1.75 13.57 -6.75
N GLY A 165 -0.51 13.56 -6.28
CA GLY A 165 -0.06 14.40 -5.17
C GLY A 165 -0.21 15.90 -5.40
N GLY A 166 -0.36 16.34 -6.67
CA GLY A 166 -0.62 17.72 -7.06
C GLY A 166 -2.09 18.08 -7.22
N GLN A 167 -3.01 17.09 -7.13
CA GLN A 167 -4.44 17.37 -7.29
C GLN A 167 -5.02 18.22 -6.15
N GLU A 168 -6.18 18.83 -6.41
CA GLU A 168 -6.96 19.51 -5.38
C GLU A 168 -7.50 18.49 -4.37
N VAL A 169 -7.36 18.79 -3.08
CA VAL A 169 -7.77 17.93 -1.97
C VAL A 169 -8.59 18.72 -0.96
N PRO A 170 -9.43 18.06 -0.12
CA PRO A 170 -10.18 18.72 0.92
C PRO A 170 -9.29 19.57 1.84
N GLU A 171 -9.83 20.70 2.31
CA GLU A 171 -9.13 21.55 3.27
C GLU A 171 -8.82 20.80 4.57
N ARG A 172 -7.64 21.05 5.15
CA ARG A 172 -7.25 20.49 6.45
C ARG A 172 -8.08 21.12 7.57
N LYS A 173 -8.83 20.30 8.29
CA LYS A 173 -9.73 20.74 9.38
C LYS A 173 -9.22 20.41 10.78
N ARG A 174 -8.37 19.39 10.89
CA ARG A 174 -7.90 18.86 12.18
C ARG A 174 -6.38 18.81 12.22
N TRP A 175 -5.82 18.97 13.41
CA TRP A 175 -4.37 18.94 13.60
C TRP A 175 -3.75 17.57 13.27
N PHE A 176 -4.50 16.49 13.47
CA PHE A 176 -4.06 15.12 13.21
C PHE A 176 -4.21 14.67 11.75
N GLU A 177 -4.79 15.46 10.87
CA GLU A 177 -4.84 15.19 9.45
C GLU A 177 -3.48 15.48 8.79
N PRO A 178 -3.16 14.82 7.65
CA PRO A 178 -1.93 15.08 6.89
C PRO A 178 -1.85 16.53 6.42
N GLN A 179 -0.64 17.02 6.25
CA GLN A 179 -0.41 18.26 5.52
C GLN A 179 -0.86 18.11 4.06
N ARG A 180 -1.28 19.20 3.43
CA ARG A 180 -1.71 19.22 2.03
C ARG A 180 -0.47 19.47 1.13
N GLY A 181 -0.60 19.07 -0.15
CA GLY A 181 0.43 19.23 -1.16
C GLY A 181 1.23 17.95 -1.44
N PRO A 182 2.06 17.97 -2.48
CA PRO A 182 2.80 16.81 -2.96
C PRO A 182 3.86 16.34 -1.97
N ARG A 183 4.25 15.07 -2.12
CA ARG A 183 5.36 14.43 -1.40
C ARG A 183 6.49 14.13 -2.40
N PRO A 184 7.71 13.83 -1.92
CA PRO A 184 8.79 13.37 -2.80
C PRO A 184 8.40 12.11 -3.59
N ASP A 185 8.97 11.94 -4.80
CA ASP A 185 8.74 10.75 -5.63
C ASP A 185 9.30 9.47 -5.00
N SER A 186 10.23 9.59 -4.05
CA SER A 186 10.71 8.50 -3.22
C SER A 186 10.65 8.87 -1.75
N GLY A 187 10.40 7.88 -0.87
CA GLY A 187 10.35 8.11 0.56
C GLY A 187 10.35 6.83 1.37
N TYR A 188 10.41 6.98 2.68
CA TYR A 188 10.33 5.87 3.62
C TYR A 188 8.89 5.38 3.72
N ILE A 189 8.76 4.09 4.04
CA ILE A 189 7.48 3.42 4.26
C ILE A 189 7.39 2.94 5.71
N GLY A 190 6.16 2.70 6.15
CA GLY A 190 5.90 2.14 7.47
C GLY A 190 4.50 1.53 7.59
N LEU A 191 4.31 0.70 8.62
CA LEU A 191 3.03 0.11 8.96
C LEU A 191 2.53 0.73 10.26
N GLN A 192 1.26 1.15 10.29
CA GLN A 192 0.67 1.79 11.46
C GLN A 192 0.13 0.75 12.44
N ASN A 193 0.33 1.02 13.74
CA ASN A 193 -0.45 0.49 14.86
C ASN A 193 -1.27 1.66 15.41
N HIS A 194 -2.59 1.67 15.18
CA HIS A 194 -3.39 2.87 15.40
C HIS A 194 -3.80 3.05 16.87
N ASP A 195 -4.39 2.04 17.49
CA ASP A 195 -4.91 2.14 18.86
C ASP A 195 -4.91 0.79 19.61
N GLN A 196 -5.37 0.81 20.86
CA GLN A 196 -5.37 -0.37 21.73
C GLN A 196 -6.38 -1.46 21.34
N ARG A 197 -7.34 -1.17 20.46
CA ARG A 197 -8.41 -2.09 20.07
C ARG A 197 -8.23 -2.65 18.67
N SER A 198 -7.40 -1.98 17.89
CA SER A 198 -7.14 -2.33 16.50
C SER A 198 -6.01 -3.35 16.44
N ILE A 199 -6.37 -4.59 16.08
CA ILE A 199 -5.41 -5.63 15.78
C ILE A 199 -5.47 -5.88 14.29
N VAL A 200 -4.33 -5.68 13.62
CA VAL A 200 -4.14 -5.97 12.21
C VAL A 200 -2.89 -6.81 12.04
N ARG A 201 -3.00 -7.86 11.23
CA ARG A 201 -1.89 -8.75 10.91
C ARG A 201 -1.40 -8.49 9.49
N PHE A 202 -0.08 -8.54 9.31
CA PHE A 202 0.58 -8.38 8.01
C PHE A 202 1.47 -9.61 7.77
N ARG A 203 1.13 -10.45 6.80
CA ARG A 203 1.93 -11.66 6.49
C ARG A 203 2.91 -11.46 5.34
N GLU A 204 2.72 -10.41 4.55
CA GLU A 204 3.61 -10.05 3.45
C GLU A 204 3.73 -8.54 3.35
N VAL A 205 4.96 -8.07 3.22
CA VAL A 205 5.30 -6.72 2.78
C VAL A 205 6.43 -6.89 1.78
N SER A 206 6.16 -6.61 0.52
CA SER A 206 7.13 -6.77 -0.57
C SER A 206 7.09 -5.57 -1.52
N VAL A 207 8.18 -5.33 -2.23
CA VAL A 207 8.29 -4.24 -3.19
C VAL A 207 8.87 -4.76 -4.50
N ARG A 208 8.31 -4.32 -5.62
CA ARG A 208 8.79 -4.59 -6.96
C ARG A 208 8.93 -3.26 -7.70
N PRO A 209 10.15 -2.90 -8.16
CA PRO A 209 10.34 -1.71 -8.99
C PRO A 209 9.42 -1.74 -10.22
N LEU A 210 8.95 -0.58 -10.66
CA LEU A 210 8.31 -0.49 -11.98
C LEU A 210 9.37 -0.74 -13.05
N ALA A 211 8.97 -1.40 -14.14
CA ALA A 211 9.81 -1.48 -15.32
C ALA A 211 9.93 -0.08 -15.96
N ASP A 212 11.14 0.24 -16.45
CA ASP A 212 11.43 1.46 -17.20
C ASP A 212 10.67 1.50 -18.54
#